data_1f93427d7f6ed78824874145003f06fc
#
_entry.id   1f93427d7f6ed78824874145003f06fc
#
_cell.length_a   1.000
_cell.length_b   1.000
_cell.length_c   1.000
_cell.angle_alpha   90.00
_cell.angle_beta   90.00
_cell.angle_gamma   90.00
#
_symmetry.space_group_name_H-M   'P 1'
#
loop_
_entity.id
_entity.type
_entity.pdbx_description
1 polymer ?
#
loop_
_entity_poly.entity_id
_entity_poly.type
_entity_poly.pdbx_seq_one_letter_code
_entity_poly.pdbx_strand_id
1 'polypeptide(L)'
;MAEELRRKSLDSPDETRTFDQGMAQVVSLGDFKVARHTFQPGWKWSEHVKPIAKTDSCQVKHTGYVVSGRLKVVMDDGFREVFGPGDAYVIPSGHDGWVVSDTPCVVVDVSAEVAEKFAKEEAPGLIDKAKDKLGRG
;
A
#
# COMPACT_ATOMS: atom_id res chain seq x y z
N MET A 1 -20.14 19.87 -12.64
CA MET A 1 -19.13 19.57 -13.62
C MET A 1 -19.16 18.10 -14.00
N ALA A 2 -19.16 17.82 -15.29
CA ALA A 2 -19.25 16.44 -15.76
C ALA A 2 -17.94 15.71 -15.54
N GLU A 3 -18.06 14.44 -15.21
CA GLU A 3 -16.88 13.59 -15.12
C GLU A 3 -16.45 13.19 -16.52
N GLU A 4 -15.16 13.00 -16.68
CA GLU A 4 -14.59 12.58 -17.94
C GLU A 4 -14.17 11.14 -17.88
N LEU A 5 -14.31 10.44 -19.00
CA LEU A 5 -13.76 9.10 -19.11
C LEU A 5 -12.24 9.21 -19.14
N ARG A 6 -11.57 8.47 -18.27
CA ARG A 6 -10.11 8.54 -18.12
C ARG A 6 -9.51 7.15 -18.09
N ARG A 7 -8.30 7.07 -18.56
CA ARG A 7 -7.54 5.83 -18.49
C ARG A 7 -6.06 6.18 -18.30
N LYS A 8 -5.41 5.48 -17.37
CA LYS A 8 -3.97 5.55 -17.19
C LYS A 8 -3.44 4.15 -16.99
N SER A 9 -2.18 3.95 -17.33
CA SER A 9 -1.55 2.65 -17.16
C SER A 9 -0.55 2.70 -16.02
N LEU A 10 -0.55 1.67 -15.19
CA LEU A 10 0.48 1.54 -14.15
C LEU A 10 1.84 1.26 -14.74
N ASP A 11 1.89 0.85 -16.02
CA ASP A 11 3.17 0.68 -16.71
C ASP A 11 3.78 2.01 -17.16
N SER A 12 2.97 3.08 -17.13
CA SER A 12 3.42 4.44 -17.37
C SER A 12 2.91 5.32 -16.24
N PRO A 13 3.41 5.10 -15.02
CA PRO A 13 2.81 5.72 -13.85
C PRO A 13 3.08 7.22 -13.78
N ASP A 14 2.22 7.91 -13.03
CA ASP A 14 2.43 9.32 -12.74
C ASP A 14 3.60 9.49 -11.78
N GLU A 15 3.83 8.50 -10.92
CA GLU A 15 4.91 8.56 -9.96
C GLU A 15 5.43 7.15 -9.72
N THR A 16 6.75 7.02 -9.59
CA THR A 16 7.39 5.77 -9.21
C THR A 16 8.26 6.04 -8.01
N ARG A 17 8.10 5.23 -6.97
CA ARG A 17 8.94 5.30 -5.79
C ARG A 17 9.64 3.98 -5.62
N THR A 18 10.96 4.05 -5.48
CA THR A 18 11.75 2.85 -5.24
C THR A 18 12.27 2.89 -3.80
N PHE A 19 12.31 1.72 -3.19
CA PHE A 19 12.85 1.58 -1.85
C PHE A 19 13.55 0.23 -1.79
N ASP A 20 14.26 -0.01 -0.70
CA ASP A 20 15.02 -1.24 -0.57
C ASP A 20 14.09 -2.45 -0.71
N GLN A 21 14.38 -3.32 -1.67
CA GLN A 21 13.64 -4.55 -1.96
C GLN A 21 12.22 -4.28 -2.45
N GLY A 22 11.93 -3.10 -3.00
CA GLY A 22 10.59 -2.84 -3.46
C GLY A 22 10.43 -1.60 -4.31
N MET A 23 9.21 -1.46 -4.84
CA MET A 23 8.86 -0.36 -5.73
C MET A 23 7.35 -0.13 -5.65
N ALA A 24 6.95 1.12 -5.78
CA ALA A 24 5.54 1.49 -5.88
C ALA A 24 5.34 2.37 -7.11
N GLN A 25 4.34 2.04 -7.92
CA GLN A 25 3.96 2.80 -9.09
C GLN A 25 2.55 3.32 -8.86
N VAL A 26 2.33 4.62 -9.06
CA VAL A 26 1.07 5.26 -8.69
C VAL A 26 0.50 6.00 -9.89
N VAL A 27 -0.80 5.83 -10.14
CA VAL A 27 -1.54 6.64 -11.10
C VAL A 27 -2.68 7.34 -10.38
N SER A 28 -2.99 8.55 -10.83
CA SER A 28 -4.03 9.37 -10.26
C SER A 28 -5.07 9.68 -11.33
N LEU A 29 -6.33 9.36 -11.05
CA LEU A 29 -7.45 9.56 -11.97
C LEU A 29 -8.48 10.43 -11.25
N GLY A 30 -8.12 11.69 -11.04
CA GLY A 30 -8.94 12.57 -10.25
C GLY A 30 -8.83 12.16 -8.78
N ASP A 31 -9.97 11.87 -8.18
CA ASP A 31 -10.00 11.46 -6.77
C ASP A 31 -9.63 9.99 -6.58
N PHE A 32 -9.62 9.23 -7.65
CA PHE A 32 -9.34 7.80 -7.60
C PHE A 32 -7.86 7.58 -7.88
N LYS A 33 -7.19 6.86 -7.01
CA LYS A 33 -5.78 6.58 -7.16
C LYS A 33 -5.53 5.09 -7.00
N VAL A 34 -4.57 4.60 -7.77
CA VAL A 34 -4.20 3.18 -7.77
C VAL A 34 -2.70 3.10 -7.60
N ALA A 35 -2.25 2.24 -6.70
CA ALA A 35 -0.82 2.02 -6.48
C ALA A 35 -0.51 0.55 -6.62
N ARG A 36 0.47 0.23 -7.48
CA ARG A 36 0.94 -1.14 -7.63
C ARG A 36 2.27 -1.24 -6.90
N HIS A 37 2.31 -2.10 -5.91
CA HIS A 37 3.51 -2.34 -5.13
C HIS A 37 4.13 -3.66 -5.55
N THR A 38 5.43 -3.66 -5.75
CA THR A 38 6.20 -4.87 -6.04
C THR A 38 7.22 -5.03 -4.93
N PHE A 39 7.11 -6.13 -4.19
CA PHE A 39 8.03 -6.42 -3.09
C PHE A 39 8.83 -7.65 -3.46
N GLN A 40 10.15 -7.56 -3.36
CA GLN A 40 11.00 -8.69 -3.69
C GLN A 40 10.98 -9.73 -2.58
N PRO A 41 11.32 -11.00 -2.89
CA PRO A 41 11.49 -11.99 -1.83
C PRO A 41 12.49 -11.47 -0.80
N GLY A 42 12.13 -11.62 0.46
CA GLY A 42 12.96 -11.09 1.55
C GLY A 42 12.57 -9.71 2.03
N TRP A 43 11.68 -9.02 1.31
CA TRP A 43 11.22 -7.72 1.79
C TRP A 43 10.44 -7.89 3.09
N LYS A 44 10.71 -6.98 4.02
CA LYS A 44 10.01 -6.93 5.30
C LYS A 44 9.89 -5.48 5.69
N TRP A 45 8.68 -5.04 6.00
CA TRP A 45 8.43 -3.63 6.30
C TRP A 45 9.33 -3.14 7.43
N SER A 46 9.44 -3.91 8.51
CA SER A 46 10.20 -3.47 9.69
C SER A 46 11.70 -3.41 9.44
N GLU A 47 12.19 -4.01 8.36
CA GLU A 47 13.63 -3.94 8.03
C GLU A 47 13.90 -2.92 6.93
N HIS A 48 13.01 -2.81 5.96
CA HIS A 48 13.30 -2.05 4.75
C HIS A 48 12.55 -0.72 4.65
N VAL A 49 11.47 -0.55 5.40
CA VAL A 49 10.68 0.68 5.36
C VAL A 49 10.71 1.40 6.69
N LYS A 50 10.68 0.67 7.79
CA LYS A 50 10.65 1.25 9.11
C LYS A 50 11.76 2.29 9.36
N PRO A 51 13.00 2.07 8.90
CA PRO A 51 14.04 3.09 9.11
C PRO A 51 13.71 4.42 8.47
N ILE A 52 12.90 4.40 7.39
CA ILE A 52 12.47 5.61 6.71
C ILE A 52 11.21 6.17 7.35
N ALA A 53 10.25 5.30 7.64
CA ALA A 53 8.96 5.70 8.20
C ALA A 53 9.09 6.18 9.64
N LYS A 54 10.00 5.57 10.40
CA LYS A 54 10.29 5.95 11.79
C LYS A 54 9.10 5.79 12.71
N THR A 55 8.29 4.75 12.44
CA THR A 55 7.20 4.35 13.32
C THR A 55 7.46 2.91 13.71
N ASP A 56 6.84 2.46 14.81
CA ASP A 56 7.05 1.08 15.26
C ASP A 56 6.44 0.08 14.32
N SER A 57 5.36 0.44 13.68
CA SER A 57 4.70 -0.41 12.70
C SER A 57 4.11 0.48 11.60
N CYS A 58 3.67 -0.14 10.50
CA CYS A 58 3.12 0.62 9.39
C CYS A 58 1.77 1.21 9.79
N GLN A 59 1.63 2.51 9.66
CA GLN A 59 0.42 3.23 10.08
C GLN A 59 -0.53 3.52 8.93
N VAL A 60 -0.21 3.04 7.73
CA VAL A 60 -1.04 3.26 6.56
C VAL A 60 -2.05 2.13 6.44
N LYS A 61 -3.31 2.49 6.25
CA LYS A 61 -4.36 1.51 5.97
C LYS A 61 -4.30 1.16 4.49
N HIS A 62 -4.39 -0.13 4.18
CA HIS A 62 -4.34 -0.60 2.79
C HIS A 62 -5.63 -1.32 2.43
N THR A 63 -6.13 -1.06 1.24
CA THR A 63 -7.25 -1.82 0.66
C THR A 63 -6.85 -2.17 -0.76
N GLY A 64 -7.05 -3.43 -1.14
CA GLY A 64 -6.64 -3.84 -2.47
C GLY A 64 -6.66 -5.35 -2.62
N TYR A 65 -5.78 -5.86 -3.47
CA TYR A 65 -5.73 -7.29 -3.70
C TYR A 65 -4.34 -7.70 -4.17
N VAL A 66 -4.05 -8.99 -4.03
CA VAL A 66 -2.77 -9.57 -4.41
C VAL A 66 -2.84 -10.09 -5.84
N VAL A 67 -1.88 -9.66 -6.67
CA VAL A 67 -1.78 -10.13 -8.05
C VAL A 67 -0.93 -11.38 -8.13
N SER A 68 0.21 -11.38 -7.42
CA SER A 68 1.12 -12.52 -7.43
C SER A 68 1.95 -12.51 -6.16
N GLY A 69 2.54 -13.66 -5.86
CA GLY A 69 3.34 -13.79 -4.65
C GLY A 69 2.48 -13.97 -3.42
N ARG A 70 3.11 -13.96 -2.25
CA ARG A 70 2.42 -14.11 -0.98
C ARG A 70 2.97 -13.13 0.04
N LEU A 71 2.08 -12.53 0.80
CA LEU A 71 2.42 -11.52 1.79
C LEU A 71 1.85 -11.95 3.13
N LYS A 72 2.68 -11.94 4.16
CA LYS A 72 2.23 -12.18 5.52
C LYS A 72 2.15 -10.85 6.24
N VAL A 73 1.04 -10.60 6.93
CA VAL A 73 0.82 -9.38 7.68
C VAL A 73 0.52 -9.75 9.13
N VAL A 74 1.15 -9.04 10.06
CA VAL A 74 0.96 -9.23 11.49
C VAL A 74 0.59 -7.88 12.08
N MET A 75 -0.59 -7.84 12.73
CA MET A 75 -1.05 -6.63 13.38
C MET A 75 -0.35 -6.44 14.72
N ASP A 76 -0.36 -5.21 15.22
CA ASP A 76 0.26 -4.90 16.51
C ASP A 76 -0.31 -5.75 17.66
N ASP A 77 -1.57 -6.17 17.54
CA ASP A 77 -2.20 -7.02 18.56
C ASP A 77 -1.93 -8.50 18.37
N GLY A 78 -1.12 -8.85 17.35
CA GLY A 78 -0.73 -10.23 17.10
C GLY A 78 -1.58 -10.98 16.10
N PHE A 79 -2.72 -10.43 15.70
CA PHE A 79 -3.54 -11.08 14.69
C PHE A 79 -2.80 -11.10 13.37
N ARG A 80 -2.86 -12.22 12.64
CA ARG A 80 -2.03 -12.38 11.44
C ARG A 80 -2.78 -13.11 10.34
N GLU A 81 -2.38 -12.81 9.09
CA GLU A 81 -2.92 -13.46 7.90
C GLU A 81 -1.85 -13.57 6.83
N VAL A 82 -2.03 -14.53 5.94
CA VAL A 82 -1.20 -14.67 4.74
C VAL A 82 -2.12 -14.49 3.54
N PHE A 83 -1.74 -13.56 2.66
CA PHE A 83 -2.52 -13.28 1.46
C PHE A 83 -1.79 -13.82 0.25
N GLY A 84 -2.52 -14.44 -0.67
CA GLY A 84 -1.98 -14.96 -1.92
C GLY A 84 -2.75 -14.43 -3.12
N PRO A 85 -2.36 -14.85 -4.33
CA PRO A 85 -2.97 -14.33 -5.56
C PRO A 85 -4.48 -14.47 -5.54
N GLY A 86 -5.15 -13.35 -5.87
CA GLY A 86 -6.60 -13.33 -5.90
C GLY A 86 -7.25 -12.93 -4.58
N ASP A 87 -6.50 -12.83 -3.50
CA ASP A 87 -7.06 -12.42 -2.22
C ASP A 87 -7.22 -10.90 -2.19
N ALA A 88 -8.40 -10.44 -1.81
CA ALA A 88 -8.65 -9.04 -1.53
C ALA A 88 -8.44 -8.82 -0.04
N TYR A 89 -8.01 -7.61 0.33
CA TYR A 89 -7.66 -7.36 1.71
C TYR A 89 -8.05 -5.97 2.16
N VAL A 90 -8.25 -5.85 3.46
CA VAL A 90 -8.23 -4.59 4.18
C VAL A 90 -7.19 -4.78 5.29
N ILE A 91 -6.16 -3.96 5.27
CA ILE A 91 -5.10 -4.04 6.27
C ILE A 91 -5.13 -2.72 7.04
N PRO A 92 -5.64 -2.74 8.28
CA PRO A 92 -5.70 -1.51 9.08
C PRO A 92 -4.31 -1.01 9.44
N SER A 93 -4.22 0.22 9.90
CA SER A 93 -2.94 0.74 10.39
C SER A 93 -2.49 -0.07 11.61
N GLY A 94 -1.18 -0.08 11.84
CA GLY A 94 -0.61 -0.80 12.97
C GLY A 94 -0.24 -2.23 12.61
N HIS A 95 0.59 -2.40 11.58
CA HIS A 95 0.98 -3.74 11.14
C HIS A 95 2.43 -3.77 10.66
N ASP A 96 2.98 -4.98 10.64
CA ASP A 96 4.21 -5.30 9.93
C ASP A 96 3.85 -6.28 8.83
N GLY A 97 4.67 -6.39 7.81
CA GLY A 97 4.39 -7.33 6.73
C GLY A 97 5.67 -7.75 6.03
N TRP A 98 5.67 -8.94 5.47
CA TRP A 98 6.82 -9.42 4.72
C TRP A 98 6.40 -10.46 3.69
N VAL A 99 7.26 -10.58 2.66
CA VAL A 99 7.03 -11.53 1.57
C VAL A 99 7.43 -12.92 2.06
N VAL A 100 6.54 -13.90 1.85
CA VAL A 100 6.81 -15.28 2.23
C VAL A 100 6.88 -16.21 1.03
N SER A 101 6.83 -15.67 -0.19
CA SER A 101 6.97 -16.47 -1.39
C SER A 101 8.40 -16.37 -1.93
N ASP A 102 8.77 -17.32 -2.79
CA ASP A 102 10.06 -17.29 -3.47
C ASP A 102 10.06 -16.33 -4.65
N THR A 103 8.90 -15.83 -5.04
CA THR A 103 8.72 -14.91 -6.15
C THR A 103 8.30 -13.56 -5.60
N PRO A 104 8.47 -12.48 -6.39
CA PRO A 104 8.04 -11.17 -5.94
C PRO A 104 6.54 -11.15 -5.64
N CYS A 105 6.17 -10.37 -4.65
CA CYS A 105 4.77 -10.17 -4.31
C CYS A 105 4.32 -8.85 -4.93
N VAL A 106 3.28 -8.93 -5.76
CA VAL A 106 2.71 -7.76 -6.42
C VAL A 106 1.31 -7.56 -5.88
N VAL A 107 1.03 -6.39 -5.35
CA VAL A 107 -0.29 -6.05 -4.84
C VAL A 107 -0.74 -4.75 -5.48
N VAL A 108 -2.07 -4.57 -5.56
CA VAL A 108 -2.65 -3.33 -6.07
C VAL A 108 -3.53 -2.75 -4.98
N ASP A 109 -3.15 -1.58 -4.52
CA ASP A 109 -3.94 -0.83 -3.54
C ASP A 109 -4.81 0.18 -4.28
N VAL A 110 -6.08 0.26 -3.89
CA VAL A 110 -7.03 1.18 -4.49
C VAL A 110 -7.61 2.05 -3.39
N SER A 111 -6.94 3.15 -3.12
CA SER A 111 -7.33 4.02 -2.03
C SER A 111 -6.68 5.38 -2.19
N ALA A 112 -7.49 6.43 -2.11
CA ALA A 112 -6.95 7.79 -2.16
C ALA A 112 -5.99 8.02 -1.00
N GLU A 113 -6.28 7.44 0.16
CA GLU A 113 -5.44 7.59 1.33
C GLU A 113 -4.06 7.00 1.11
N VAL A 114 -4.01 5.78 0.58
CA VAL A 114 -2.72 5.11 0.34
C VAL A 114 -1.89 5.89 -0.68
N ALA A 115 -2.51 6.26 -1.79
CA ALA A 115 -1.79 6.97 -2.83
C ALA A 115 -1.30 8.32 -2.34
N GLU A 116 -2.11 9.00 -1.57
CA GLU A 116 -1.72 10.29 -1.02
C GLU A 116 -0.55 10.14 -0.06
N LYS A 117 -0.56 9.10 0.75
CA LYS A 117 0.54 8.85 1.67
C LYS A 117 1.85 8.69 0.91
N PHE A 118 1.84 7.90 -0.16
CA PHE A 118 3.05 7.68 -0.94
C PHE A 118 3.47 8.92 -1.73
N ALA A 119 2.51 9.75 -2.11
CA ALA A 119 2.82 10.92 -2.90
C ALA A 119 3.28 12.09 -2.04
N LYS A 120 2.75 12.19 -0.83
CA LYS A 120 2.97 13.38 -0.01
C LYS A 120 3.53 13.09 1.36
N GLU A 121 3.90 12.00 1.69
CA GLU A 121 4.49 11.57 2.97
C GLU A 121 4.48 12.56 4.12
N GLU A 122 4.56 13.83 3.83
CA GLU A 122 4.73 14.86 4.83
C GLU A 122 3.43 15.43 5.37
N ALA A 123 2.30 14.86 5.05
CA ALA A 123 1.00 15.38 5.48
C ALA A 123 0.27 14.42 6.41
N PRO A 124 0.88 14.04 7.54
CA PRO A 124 0.26 13.04 8.41
C PRO A 124 -1.06 13.49 9.01
N GLY A 125 -1.21 14.78 9.34
CA GLY A 125 -2.46 15.25 9.92
C GLY A 125 -3.62 15.11 8.96
N LEU A 126 -3.40 15.44 7.71
CA LEU A 126 -4.44 15.31 6.70
C LEU A 126 -4.81 13.85 6.46
N ILE A 127 -3.80 12.99 6.43
CA ILE A 127 -4.03 11.57 6.23
C ILE A 127 -4.79 10.98 7.39
N ASP A 128 -4.47 11.39 8.60
CA ASP A 128 -5.18 10.92 9.78
C ASP A 128 -6.65 11.30 9.72
N LYS A 129 -6.94 12.51 9.27
CA LYS A 129 -8.33 12.94 9.13
C LYS A 129 -9.07 12.08 8.11
N ALA A 130 -8.45 11.84 6.97
CA ALA A 130 -9.06 11.01 5.94
C ALA A 130 -9.30 9.60 6.46
N LYS A 131 -8.35 9.07 7.19
CA LYS A 131 -8.47 7.74 7.76
C LYS A 131 -9.63 7.66 8.75
N ASP A 132 -9.79 8.66 9.59
CA ASP A 132 -10.90 8.68 10.53
C ASP A 132 -12.23 8.62 9.82
N LYS A 133 -12.38 9.40 8.76
CA LYS A 133 -13.60 9.39 7.99
C LYS A 133 -13.87 8.04 7.36
N LEU A 134 -12.86 7.49 6.71
CA LEU A 134 -13.02 6.21 6.02
C LEU A 134 -13.21 5.07 7.00
N GLY A 135 -12.53 5.12 8.12
CA GLY A 135 -12.59 4.05 9.10
C GLY A 135 -13.95 3.90 9.76
N ARG A 136 -14.78 4.91 9.68
CA ARG A 136 -16.12 4.85 10.24
C ARG A 136 -17.16 4.39 9.25
N GLY A 137 -16.85 4.55 8.00
CA GLY A 137 -17.79 4.29 6.92
C GLY A 137 -18.07 2.85 6.66
#